data_43b5a7b1a83af46a861f7151824905ff
#
_entry.id   43b5a7b1a83af46a861f7151824905ff
#
_cell.length_a   1.000
_cell.length_b   1.000
_cell.length_c   1.000
_cell.angle_alpha   90.00
_cell.angle_beta   90.00
_cell.angle_gamma   90.00
#
_symmetry.space_group_name_H-M   'P 1'
#
loop_
_entity.id
_entity.type
_entity.pdbx_description
1 polymer ?
#
loop_
_entity_poly.entity_id
_entity_poly.type
_entity_poly.pdbx_seq_one_letter_code
_entity_poly.pdbx_strand_id
1 'polypeptide(L)'
;MTGEEQFITAIIEQAIEDCAYTGTSVKMLKIKRDAIEWIVGRHPEFMNYCKMLGMDAETIRNKIVKHVDMSYSQKQKLKIKSEEKFFA
;
A
#
# COMPACT_ATOMS: atom_id res chain seq x y z
N MET A 1 4.26 21.65 -10.89
CA MET A 1 3.41 20.91 -9.93
C MET A 1 2.71 21.89 -9.00
N THR A 2 1.41 21.73 -8.80
CA THR A 2 0.64 22.58 -7.89
C THR A 2 0.93 22.20 -6.44
N GLY A 3 0.61 23.09 -5.49
CA GLY A 3 0.76 22.77 -4.07
C GLY A 3 -0.08 21.57 -3.64
N GLU A 4 -1.27 21.39 -4.22
CA GLU A 4 -2.13 20.26 -3.95
C GLU A 4 -1.50 18.96 -4.43
N GLU A 5 -0.92 18.94 -5.61
CA GLU A 5 -0.23 17.77 -6.15
C GLU A 5 1.00 17.42 -5.30
N GLN A 6 1.75 18.42 -4.84
CA GLN A 6 2.89 18.20 -3.95
C GLN A 6 2.44 17.57 -2.63
N PHE A 7 1.33 18.02 -2.09
CA PHE A 7 0.77 17.49 -0.84
C PHE A 7 0.37 16.01 -1.01
N ILE A 8 -0.35 15.70 -2.09
CA ILE A 8 -0.79 14.32 -2.39
C ILE A 8 0.42 13.42 -2.65
N THR A 9 1.42 13.90 -3.39
CA THR A 9 2.66 13.18 -3.64
C THR A 9 3.36 12.83 -2.33
N ALA A 10 3.44 13.78 -1.40
CA ALA A 10 4.05 13.56 -0.09
C ALA A 10 3.31 12.47 0.71
N ILE A 11 1.99 12.43 0.63
CA ILE A 11 1.18 11.40 1.30
C ILE A 11 1.53 10.02 0.76
N ILE A 12 1.60 9.88 -0.56
CA ILE A 12 1.92 8.60 -1.20
C ILE A 12 3.36 8.17 -0.87
N GLU A 13 4.31 9.10 -0.95
CA GLU A 13 5.70 8.82 -0.62
C GLU A 13 5.86 8.37 0.84
N GLN A 14 5.16 9.03 1.76
CA GLN A 14 5.19 8.65 3.16
C GLN A 14 4.62 7.26 3.38
N ALA A 15 3.51 6.93 2.70
CA ALA A 15 2.92 5.61 2.79
C ALA A 15 3.87 4.53 2.28
N ILE A 16 4.59 4.80 1.19
CA ILE A 16 5.58 3.87 0.64
C ILE A 16 6.72 3.65 1.64
N GLU A 17 7.22 4.73 2.25
CA GLU A 17 8.26 4.63 3.27
C GLU A 17 7.79 3.84 4.48
N ASP A 18 6.55 4.05 4.92
CA ASP A 18 5.96 3.31 6.04
C ASP A 18 5.88 1.82 5.72
N CYS A 19 5.55 1.45 4.48
CA CYS A 19 5.54 0.07 4.04
C CYS A 19 6.93 -0.58 4.11
N ALA A 20 7.97 0.19 3.90
CA ALA A 20 9.35 -0.30 3.85
C ALA A 20 10.01 -0.43 5.22
N TYR A 21 9.33 -0.07 6.30
CA TYR A 21 9.87 -0.14 7.65
C TYR A 21 10.28 -1.58 8.01
N THR A 22 11.51 -1.73 8.53
CA THR A 22 12.07 -3.04 8.87
C THR A 22 12.41 -3.23 10.34
N GLY A 23 12.10 -2.24 11.18
CA GLY A 23 12.41 -2.29 12.61
C GLY A 23 11.40 -3.13 13.40
N THR A 24 11.52 -3.08 14.73
CA THR A 24 10.72 -3.90 15.65
C THR A 24 9.78 -3.10 16.54
N SER A 25 9.68 -1.78 16.34
CA SER A 25 8.76 -0.95 17.13
C SER A 25 7.32 -1.34 16.86
N VAL A 26 6.58 -1.69 17.91
CA VAL A 26 5.17 -2.08 17.80
C VAL A 26 4.34 -0.97 17.15
N LYS A 27 4.58 0.27 17.56
CA LYS A 27 3.89 1.44 16.99
C LYS A 27 4.14 1.56 15.48
N MET A 28 5.41 1.44 15.08
CA MET A 28 5.78 1.56 13.68
C MET A 28 5.31 0.38 12.84
N LEU A 29 5.27 -0.82 13.42
CA LEU A 29 4.75 -2.00 12.73
C LEU A 29 3.26 -1.87 12.45
N LYS A 30 2.51 -1.23 13.36
CA LYS A 30 1.10 -0.95 13.12
C LYS A 30 0.92 0.05 11.97
N ILE A 31 1.73 1.10 11.95
CA ILE A 31 1.72 2.10 10.88
C ILE A 31 2.06 1.43 9.54
N LYS A 32 3.08 0.56 9.54
CA LYS A 32 3.47 -0.21 8.36
C LYS A 32 2.31 -1.04 7.83
N ARG A 33 1.63 -1.77 8.71
CA ARG A 33 0.50 -2.62 8.33
C ARG A 33 -0.62 -1.79 7.72
N ASP A 34 -0.94 -0.66 8.35
CA ASP A 34 -1.99 0.23 7.85
C ASP A 34 -1.63 0.80 6.48
N ALA A 35 -0.36 1.17 6.28
CA ALA A 35 0.11 1.67 4.99
C ALA A 35 0.04 0.61 3.89
N ILE A 36 0.42 -0.63 4.21
CA ILE A 36 0.33 -1.75 3.26
C ILE A 36 -1.14 -1.99 2.88
N GLU A 37 -2.03 -2.02 3.84
CA GLU A 37 -3.46 -2.20 3.56
C GLU A 37 -4.03 -1.07 2.72
N TRP A 38 -3.58 0.17 2.96
CA TRP A 38 -4.02 1.33 2.21
C TRP A 38 -3.62 1.24 0.73
N ILE A 39 -2.39 0.81 0.45
CA ILE A 39 -1.87 0.69 -0.92
C ILE A 39 -2.32 -0.61 -1.57
N VAL A 40 -1.97 -1.74 -0.96
CA VAL A 40 -2.21 -3.07 -1.54
C VAL A 40 -3.70 -3.43 -1.53
N GLY A 41 -4.42 -2.98 -0.51
CA GLY A 41 -5.86 -3.18 -0.40
C GLY A 41 -6.70 -2.30 -1.31
N ARG A 42 -6.08 -1.47 -2.14
CA ARG A 42 -6.76 -0.56 -3.07
C ARG A 42 -7.74 0.37 -2.37
N HIS A 43 -7.29 1.01 -1.29
CA HIS A 43 -8.13 1.98 -0.59
C HIS A 43 -8.61 3.05 -1.59
N PRO A 44 -9.90 3.43 -1.57
CA PRO A 44 -10.43 4.41 -2.54
C PRO A 44 -9.66 5.71 -2.58
N GLU A 45 -9.20 6.20 -1.45
CA GLU A 45 -8.40 7.42 -1.36
C GLU A 45 -7.07 7.28 -2.09
N PHE A 46 -6.38 6.13 -1.88
CA PHE A 46 -5.14 5.85 -2.59
C PHE A 46 -5.35 5.79 -4.10
N MET A 47 -6.38 5.07 -4.53
CA MET A 47 -6.69 4.95 -5.95
C MET A 47 -7.00 6.31 -6.58
N ASN A 48 -7.76 7.14 -5.86
CA ASN A 48 -8.11 8.48 -6.33
C ASN A 48 -6.88 9.39 -6.41
N TYR A 49 -5.99 9.33 -5.43
CA TYR A 49 -4.76 10.13 -5.42
C TYR A 49 -3.86 9.76 -6.60
N CYS A 50 -3.72 8.47 -6.89
CA CYS A 50 -2.95 8.02 -8.04
C CYS A 50 -3.54 8.55 -9.34
N LYS A 51 -4.85 8.51 -9.46
CA LYS A 51 -5.56 9.02 -10.64
C LYS A 51 -5.31 10.53 -10.81
N MET A 52 -5.38 11.29 -9.72
CA MET A 52 -5.15 12.73 -9.76
C MET A 52 -3.74 13.08 -10.19
N LEU A 53 -2.75 12.26 -9.84
CA LEU A 53 -1.35 12.48 -10.17
C LEU A 53 -0.95 11.84 -11.51
N GLY A 54 -1.86 11.13 -12.17
CA GLY A 54 -1.54 10.41 -13.39
C GLY A 54 -0.63 9.20 -13.14
N MET A 55 -0.63 8.64 -11.94
CA MET A 55 0.18 7.49 -11.58
C MET A 55 -0.62 6.19 -11.73
N ASP A 56 0.08 5.11 -12.08
CA ASP A 56 -0.53 3.78 -12.15
C ASP A 56 -0.50 3.13 -10.77
N ALA A 57 -1.66 3.06 -10.12
CA ALA A 57 -1.80 2.47 -8.79
C ALA A 57 -1.37 1.00 -8.76
N GLU A 58 -1.66 0.25 -9.81
CA GLU A 58 -1.29 -1.17 -9.87
C GLU A 58 0.23 -1.37 -9.90
N THR A 59 0.96 -0.47 -10.58
CA THR A 59 2.42 -0.51 -10.58
C THR A 59 2.98 -0.32 -9.17
N ILE A 60 2.42 0.64 -8.41
CA ILE A 60 2.84 0.90 -7.03
C ILE A 60 2.52 -0.32 -6.15
N ARG A 61 1.31 -0.85 -6.27
CA ARG A 61 0.89 -2.03 -5.52
C ARG A 61 1.81 -3.22 -5.77
N ASN A 62 2.11 -3.48 -7.02
CA ASN A 62 2.97 -4.61 -7.39
C ASN A 62 4.38 -4.46 -6.83
N LYS A 63 4.92 -3.25 -6.81
CA LYS A 63 6.22 -3.00 -6.20
C LYS A 63 6.19 -3.26 -4.70
N ILE A 64 5.14 -2.83 -4.01
CA ILE A 64 5.01 -3.05 -2.57
C ILE A 64 4.90 -4.56 -2.28
N VAL A 65 4.06 -5.27 -2.98
CA VAL A 65 3.90 -6.73 -2.80
C VAL A 65 5.21 -7.47 -3.04
N LYS A 66 5.97 -7.04 -4.05
CA LYS A 66 7.17 -7.75 -4.48
C LYS A 66 8.40 -7.46 -3.60
N HIS A 67 8.53 -6.22 -3.12
CA HIS A 67 9.76 -5.76 -2.47
C HIS A 67 9.64 -5.49 -0.98
N VAL A 68 8.42 -5.41 -0.45
CA VAL A 68 8.21 -5.09 0.96
C VAL A 68 7.97 -6.38 1.75
N ASP A 69 8.63 -6.48 2.91
CA ASP A 69 8.40 -7.58 3.84
C ASP A 69 7.04 -7.39 4.51
N MET A 70 6.09 -8.26 4.16
CA MET A 70 4.74 -8.23 4.71
C MET A 70 4.57 -9.31 5.78
N SER A 71 3.74 -9.03 6.79
CA SER A 71 3.44 -10.02 7.81
C SER A 71 2.74 -11.22 7.19
N TYR A 72 2.91 -12.39 7.82
CA TYR A 72 2.28 -13.63 7.36
C TYR A 72 0.77 -13.48 7.22
N SER A 73 0.13 -12.82 8.19
CA SER A 73 -1.32 -12.63 8.17
C SER A 73 -1.77 -11.77 6.99
N GLN A 74 -0.99 -10.76 6.63
CA GLN A 74 -1.31 -9.91 5.46
C GLN A 74 -1.15 -10.69 4.16
N LYS A 75 -0.10 -11.50 4.04
CA LYS A 75 0.10 -12.37 2.88
C LYS A 75 -1.02 -13.40 2.77
N GLN A 76 -1.46 -13.95 3.88
CA GLN A 76 -2.57 -14.90 3.94
C GLN A 76 -3.88 -14.27 3.47
N LYS A 77 -4.18 -13.06 3.93
CA LYS A 77 -5.39 -12.34 3.51
C LYS A 77 -5.42 -12.13 2.00
N LEU A 78 -4.31 -11.70 1.42
CA LEU A 78 -4.21 -11.47 -0.02
C LEU A 78 -4.36 -12.78 -0.79
N LYS A 79 -3.74 -13.85 -0.28
CA LYS A 79 -3.80 -15.17 -0.89
C LYS A 79 -5.20 -15.76 -0.85
N ILE A 80 -5.89 -15.61 0.29
CA ILE A 80 -7.27 -16.10 0.46
C ILE A 80 -8.19 -15.40 -0.54
N LYS A 81 -8.07 -14.10 -0.70
CA LYS A 81 -8.87 -13.37 -1.69
C LYS A 81 -8.65 -13.87 -3.11
N SER A 82 -7.42 -14.25 -3.43
CA SER A 82 -7.10 -14.83 -4.73
C SER A 82 -7.70 -16.22 -4.88
N GLU A 83 -7.67 -17.02 -3.83
CA GLU A 83 -8.20 -18.38 -3.82
C GLU A 83 -9.72 -18.42 -3.90
N GLU A 84 -10.42 -17.47 -3.30
CA GLU A 84 -11.87 -17.37 -3.38
C GLU A 84 -12.36 -17.31 -4.81
N LYS A 85 -11.58 -16.72 -5.71
CA LYS A 85 -11.92 -16.67 -7.14
C LYS A 85 -11.84 -18.03 -7.81
N PHE A 86 -11.07 -18.96 -7.25
CA PHE A 86 -10.96 -20.31 -7.77
C PHE A 86 -12.08 -21.23 -7.30
N PHE A 87 -12.59 -20.98 -6.10
CA PHE A 87 -13.57 -21.85 -5.47
C PHE A 87 -15.00 -21.31 -5.50
N ALA A 88 -15.17 -20.10 -5.99
CA ALA A 88 -16.48 -19.47 -6.06
C ALA A 88 -17.21 -19.84 -7.39
#